data_49229e0726b2bf90b6350c6a16354324
#
_entry.id   49229e0726b2bf90b6350c6a16354324
#
_cell.length_a   1.000
_cell.length_b   1.000
_cell.length_c   1.000
_cell.angle_alpha   90.00
_cell.angle_beta   90.00
_cell.angle_gamma   90.00
#
_symmetry.space_group_name_H-M   'P 1'
#
loop_
_entity.id
_entity.type
_entity.pdbx_description
1 polymer ?
#
loop_
_entity_poly.entity_id
_entity_poly.type
_entity_poly.pdbx_seq_one_letter_code
_entity_poly.pdbx_strand_id
1 'polypeptide(L)'
;MPVTQDVFNEDGKFMRKIRSFVRREGRLTKGQEKALEELWPVMGIDFVPAPLDMVALFGREAPVVLEIGFGMGASLVEMAKNAPEKNFIGIEVHSPGVGACLGTAQEAGVTNLRVICHDAVEVLEHMIPNGSLACLQLFFPDPWHKSRHHKRRIVQPAFAQDIRQKLAIGGVFHMA
;
A
#
# COMPACT_ATOMS: atom_id res chain seq x y z
N MET A 1 13.41 12.76 3.77
CA MET A 1 12.85 12.83 5.13
C MET A 1 11.37 13.11 5.01
N PRO A 2 10.46 12.26 5.43
CA PRO A 2 9.03 12.58 5.38
C PRO A 2 8.74 13.64 6.44
N VAL A 3 8.24 14.78 6.01
CA VAL A 3 7.73 15.83 6.87
C VAL A 3 6.44 15.32 7.48
N THR A 4 6.51 14.80 8.71
CA THR A 4 5.32 14.57 9.52
C THR A 4 4.73 15.93 9.84
N GLN A 5 3.58 16.27 9.27
CA GLN A 5 2.81 17.44 9.74
C GLN A 5 2.43 17.17 11.19
N ASP A 6 2.98 17.99 12.08
CA ASP A 6 2.61 17.99 13.49
C ASP A 6 1.16 18.46 13.62
N VAL A 7 0.30 17.60 14.14
CA VAL A 7 -1.11 17.92 14.37
C VAL A 7 -1.26 18.44 15.79
N PHE A 8 -1.70 19.68 15.94
CA PHE A 8 -2.03 20.29 17.23
C PHE A 8 -3.55 20.32 17.40
N ASN A 9 -4.05 20.07 18.63
CA ASN A 9 -5.46 20.24 18.94
C ASN A 9 -5.82 21.72 19.07
N GLU A 10 -7.11 22.04 19.28
CA GLU A 10 -7.63 23.41 19.45
C GLU A 10 -6.93 24.16 20.62
N ASP A 11 -6.38 23.45 21.59
CA ASP A 11 -5.63 24.00 22.74
C ASP A 11 -4.13 24.14 22.46
N GLY A 12 -3.67 23.94 21.23
CA GLY A 12 -2.26 24.01 20.84
C GLY A 12 -1.38 22.87 21.36
N LYS A 13 -1.99 21.77 21.86
CA LYS A 13 -1.25 20.62 22.35
C LYS A 13 -0.90 19.66 21.22
N PHE A 14 0.37 19.28 21.12
CA PHE A 14 0.87 18.29 20.16
C PHE A 14 0.10 16.97 20.27
N MET A 15 -0.53 16.56 19.17
CA MET A 15 -1.26 15.30 19.06
C MET A 15 -0.51 14.36 18.14
N ARG A 16 -0.03 13.23 18.64
CA ARG A 16 0.53 12.19 17.79
C ARG A 16 -0.55 11.62 16.88
N LYS A 17 -0.33 11.67 15.55
CA LYS A 17 -1.20 11.00 14.59
C LYS A 17 -1.35 9.52 14.98
N ILE A 18 -2.60 9.05 15.12
CA ILE A 18 -2.89 7.66 15.46
C ILE A 18 -2.67 6.85 14.18
N ARG A 19 -1.68 5.96 14.18
CA ARG A 19 -1.40 5.08 13.07
C ARG A 19 -2.05 3.71 13.28
N SER A 20 -2.53 3.11 12.18
CA SER A 20 -3.14 1.78 12.16
C SER A 20 -2.12 0.65 12.33
N PHE A 21 -0.84 0.94 12.30
CA PHE A 21 0.26 -0.02 12.40
C PHE A 21 1.33 0.42 13.40
N VAL A 22 2.16 -0.53 13.82
CA VAL A 22 3.42 -0.27 14.52
C VAL A 22 4.56 -0.52 13.54
N ARG A 23 5.35 0.52 13.24
CA ARG A 23 6.54 0.36 12.41
C ARG A 23 7.55 -0.47 13.19
N ARG A 24 7.66 -1.74 12.84
CA ARG A 24 8.73 -2.62 13.31
C ARG A 24 9.80 -2.62 12.24
N GLU A 25 10.89 -1.90 12.48
CA GLU A 25 12.06 -1.98 11.61
C GLU A 25 12.72 -3.33 11.86
N GLY A 26 12.35 -4.33 11.07
CA GLY A 26 13.04 -5.62 11.02
C GLY A 26 14.39 -5.45 10.32
N ARG A 27 15.39 -6.27 10.72
CA ARG A 27 16.66 -6.33 10.02
C ARG A 27 16.45 -6.94 8.62
N LEU A 28 16.90 -6.22 7.59
CA LEU A 28 16.89 -6.74 6.22
C LEU A 28 17.89 -7.90 6.08
N THR A 29 17.54 -8.91 5.32
CA THR A 29 18.51 -9.87 4.81
C THR A 29 19.28 -9.24 3.64
N LYS A 30 20.46 -9.77 3.34
CA LYS A 30 21.26 -9.30 2.18
C LYS A 30 20.48 -9.38 0.86
N GLY A 31 19.65 -10.41 0.70
CA GLY A 31 18.80 -10.55 -0.49
C GLY A 31 17.71 -9.48 -0.57
N GLN A 32 17.10 -9.13 0.55
CA GLN A 32 16.08 -8.06 0.62
C GLN A 32 16.71 -6.68 0.38
N GLU A 33 17.90 -6.40 0.94
CA GLU A 33 18.65 -5.18 0.68
C GLU A 33 18.96 -5.04 -0.81
N LYS A 34 19.53 -6.08 -1.41
CA LYS A 34 19.84 -6.12 -2.84
C LYS A 34 18.58 -5.90 -3.70
N ALA A 35 17.48 -6.58 -3.38
CA ALA A 35 16.22 -6.41 -4.12
C ALA A 35 15.68 -4.98 -4.03
N LEU A 36 15.76 -4.35 -2.85
CA LEU A 36 15.37 -2.94 -2.69
C LEU A 36 16.27 -2.00 -3.52
N GLU A 37 17.59 -2.19 -3.52
CA GLU A 37 18.51 -1.35 -4.27
C GLU A 37 18.32 -1.49 -5.79
N GLU A 38 18.21 -2.72 -6.30
CA GLU A 38 18.19 -3.00 -7.73
C GLU A 38 16.80 -2.84 -8.36
N LEU A 39 15.72 -3.16 -7.61
CA LEU A 39 14.37 -3.26 -8.16
C LEU A 39 13.47 -2.07 -7.80
N TRP A 40 13.80 -1.31 -6.75
CA TRP A 40 13.04 -0.12 -6.41
C TRP A 40 12.95 0.88 -7.56
N PRO A 41 14.02 1.19 -8.31
CA PRO A 41 13.94 2.10 -9.44
C PRO A 41 12.95 1.67 -10.55
N VAL A 42 12.64 0.37 -10.63
CA VAL A 42 11.78 -0.20 -11.69
C VAL A 42 10.36 -0.47 -11.19
N MET A 43 10.23 -0.96 -9.95
CA MET A 43 8.95 -1.44 -9.40
C MET A 43 8.48 -0.63 -8.19
N GLY A 44 9.35 0.15 -7.55
CA GLY A 44 9.03 0.99 -6.41
C GLY A 44 8.36 2.29 -6.82
N ILE A 45 7.50 2.81 -5.94
CA ILE A 45 6.91 4.13 -6.06
C ILE A 45 7.18 4.89 -4.77
N ASP A 46 7.89 6.01 -4.86
CA ASP A 46 8.09 6.90 -3.73
C ASP A 46 6.80 7.64 -3.38
N PHE A 47 6.60 7.86 -2.08
CA PHE A 47 5.46 8.67 -1.65
C PHE A 47 5.66 10.14 -2.06
N VAL A 48 4.71 10.63 -2.83
CA VAL A 48 4.58 12.05 -3.19
C VAL A 48 3.12 12.43 -2.98
N PRO A 49 2.81 13.58 -2.32
CA PRO A 49 1.43 14.00 -2.10
C PRO A 49 0.79 14.55 -3.40
N ALA A 50 0.73 13.72 -4.43
CA ALA A 50 0.15 14.01 -5.73
C ALA A 50 -0.44 12.74 -6.35
N PRO A 51 -1.56 12.83 -7.09
CA PRO A 51 -2.20 11.69 -7.72
C PRO A 51 -1.29 11.00 -8.74
N LEU A 52 -1.28 9.67 -8.71
CA LEU A 52 -0.57 8.84 -9.66
C LEU A 52 -1.27 8.88 -11.03
N ASP A 53 -0.49 8.97 -12.10
CA ASP A 53 -0.94 8.65 -13.45
C ASP A 53 -0.75 7.14 -13.68
N MET A 54 -1.85 6.38 -13.61
CA MET A 54 -1.83 4.93 -13.70
C MET A 54 -1.36 4.45 -15.07
N VAL A 55 -1.69 5.18 -16.14
CA VAL A 55 -1.25 4.84 -17.51
C VAL A 55 0.24 5.06 -17.67
N ALA A 56 0.75 6.19 -17.21
CA ALA A 56 2.19 6.46 -17.24
C ALA A 56 2.98 5.46 -16.37
N LEU A 57 2.44 5.09 -15.21
CA LEU A 57 3.07 4.17 -14.26
C LEU A 57 3.29 2.76 -14.84
N PHE A 58 2.32 2.25 -15.61
CA PHE A 58 2.34 0.90 -16.17
C PHE A 58 2.62 0.85 -17.67
N GLY A 59 2.63 2.02 -18.36
CA GLY A 59 2.76 2.09 -19.81
C GLY A 59 1.54 1.57 -20.59
N ARG A 60 0.41 1.36 -19.89
CA ARG A 60 -0.83 0.83 -20.48
C ARG A 60 -2.05 1.20 -19.64
N GLU A 61 -3.20 1.20 -20.27
CA GLU A 61 -4.50 1.24 -19.60
C GLU A 61 -4.95 -0.20 -19.30
N ALA A 62 -5.21 -0.49 -18.02
CA ALA A 62 -5.71 -1.78 -17.56
C ALA A 62 -6.39 -1.62 -16.18
N PRO A 63 -7.30 -2.55 -15.79
CA PRO A 63 -7.90 -2.54 -14.47
C PRO A 63 -6.82 -2.59 -13.38
N VAL A 64 -6.93 -1.72 -12.36
CA VAL A 64 -5.96 -1.64 -11.26
C VAL A 64 -6.50 -2.35 -10.03
N VAL A 65 -5.72 -3.26 -9.49
CA VAL A 65 -5.95 -3.94 -8.22
C VAL A 65 -4.95 -3.40 -7.20
N LEU A 66 -5.43 -2.94 -6.07
CA LEU A 66 -4.59 -2.43 -4.98
C LEU A 66 -4.72 -3.34 -3.76
N GLU A 67 -3.60 -3.81 -3.22
CA GLU A 67 -3.56 -4.57 -1.96
C GLU A 67 -2.86 -3.76 -0.86
N ILE A 68 -3.49 -3.67 0.30
CA ILE A 68 -2.94 -3.02 1.48
C ILE A 68 -2.46 -4.07 2.46
N GLY A 69 -1.20 -3.94 2.90
CA GLY A 69 -0.60 -4.84 3.88
C GLY A 69 -0.23 -6.20 3.31
N PHE A 70 0.41 -6.25 2.15
CA PHE A 70 0.75 -7.50 1.46
C PHE A 70 1.79 -8.38 2.19
N GLY A 71 2.36 -7.92 3.30
CA GLY A 71 3.36 -8.68 4.07
C GLY A 71 4.61 -8.99 3.26
N MET A 72 4.92 -10.27 3.03
CA MET A 72 6.07 -10.70 2.21
C MET A 72 5.76 -10.76 0.70
N GLY A 73 4.52 -10.51 0.32
CA GLY A 73 4.09 -10.31 -1.07
C GLY A 73 3.87 -11.56 -1.91
N ALA A 74 4.01 -12.77 -1.36
CA ALA A 74 3.86 -14.00 -2.14
C ALA A 74 2.50 -14.11 -2.85
N SER A 75 1.41 -13.83 -2.14
CA SER A 75 0.05 -13.85 -2.70
C SER A 75 -0.15 -12.76 -3.76
N LEU A 76 0.34 -11.56 -3.50
CA LEU A 76 0.25 -10.43 -4.44
C LEU A 76 1.00 -10.73 -5.75
N VAL A 77 2.20 -11.29 -5.65
CA VAL A 77 2.99 -11.69 -6.84
C VAL A 77 2.30 -12.80 -7.61
N GLU A 78 1.73 -13.80 -6.92
CA GLU A 78 0.99 -14.86 -7.58
C GLU A 78 -0.26 -14.33 -8.30
N MET A 79 -1.01 -13.43 -7.68
CA MET A 79 -2.16 -12.79 -8.33
C MET A 79 -1.75 -11.98 -9.56
N ALA A 80 -0.66 -11.21 -9.47
CA ALA A 80 -0.16 -10.43 -10.59
C ALA A 80 0.31 -11.32 -11.75
N LYS A 81 0.97 -12.43 -11.45
CA LYS A 81 1.40 -13.43 -12.43
C LYS A 81 0.22 -14.09 -13.14
N ASN A 82 -0.85 -14.42 -12.39
CA ASN A 82 -2.01 -15.12 -12.91
C ASN A 82 -3.04 -14.21 -13.62
N ALA A 83 -2.89 -12.89 -13.50
CA ALA A 83 -3.75 -11.90 -14.15
C ALA A 83 -2.91 -10.83 -14.87
N PRO A 84 -2.16 -11.19 -15.93
CA PRO A 84 -1.30 -10.27 -16.65
C PRO A 84 -2.05 -9.15 -17.36
N GLU A 85 -3.35 -9.29 -17.58
CA GLU A 85 -4.24 -8.27 -18.14
C GLU A 85 -4.58 -7.13 -17.16
N LYS A 86 -4.25 -7.28 -15.86
CA LYS A 86 -4.46 -6.28 -14.81
C LYS A 86 -3.16 -5.65 -14.37
N ASN A 87 -3.25 -4.49 -13.76
CA ASN A 87 -2.16 -3.82 -13.08
C ASN A 87 -2.33 -3.97 -11.56
N PHE A 88 -1.24 -4.20 -10.85
CA PHE A 88 -1.25 -4.39 -9.39
C PHE A 88 -0.42 -3.34 -8.69
N ILE A 89 -0.94 -2.81 -7.58
CA ILE A 89 -0.22 -1.93 -6.66
C ILE A 89 -0.31 -2.55 -5.27
N GLY A 90 0.84 -2.75 -4.63
CA GLY A 90 0.92 -3.19 -3.24
C GLY A 90 1.39 -2.06 -2.33
N ILE A 91 0.78 -1.91 -1.17
CA ILE A 91 1.20 -0.97 -0.13
C ILE A 91 1.60 -1.76 1.12
N GLU A 92 2.79 -1.52 1.62
CA GLU A 92 3.30 -2.13 2.85
C GLU A 92 4.19 -1.13 3.60
N VAL A 93 4.22 -1.20 4.93
CA VAL A 93 5.06 -0.34 5.77
C VAL A 93 6.34 -1.04 6.25
N HIS A 94 6.41 -2.34 6.07
CA HIS A 94 7.50 -3.20 6.55
C HIS A 94 8.52 -3.46 5.43
N SER A 95 9.64 -2.74 5.47
CA SER A 95 10.68 -2.80 4.41
C SER A 95 11.17 -4.21 4.07
N PRO A 96 11.38 -5.15 5.03
CA PRO A 96 11.72 -6.53 4.70
C PRO A 96 10.67 -7.24 3.84
N GLY A 97 9.38 -6.96 4.08
CA GLY A 97 8.29 -7.47 3.25
C GLY A 97 8.35 -6.93 1.83
N VAL A 98 8.59 -5.63 1.70
CA VAL A 98 8.75 -4.99 0.38
C VAL A 98 9.93 -5.60 -0.39
N GLY A 99 11.09 -5.75 0.26
CA GLY A 99 12.25 -6.37 -0.37
C GLY A 99 12.01 -7.81 -0.80
N ALA A 100 11.30 -8.60 0.01
CA ALA A 100 10.91 -9.97 -0.33
C ALA A 100 9.95 -10.00 -1.53
N CYS A 101 8.94 -9.14 -1.54
CA CYS A 101 7.98 -9.01 -2.65
C CYS A 101 8.68 -8.68 -3.97
N LEU A 102 9.59 -7.70 -3.97
CA LEU A 102 10.36 -7.31 -5.14
C LEU A 102 11.19 -8.48 -5.69
N GLY A 103 11.93 -9.18 -4.82
CA GLY A 103 12.72 -10.34 -5.22
C GLY A 103 11.87 -11.46 -5.81
N THR A 104 10.76 -11.80 -5.16
CA THR A 104 9.82 -12.83 -5.65
C THR A 104 9.18 -12.42 -6.99
N ALA A 105 8.83 -11.15 -7.16
CA ALA A 105 8.27 -10.64 -8.42
C ALA A 105 9.27 -10.73 -9.57
N GLN A 106 10.54 -10.42 -9.31
CA GLN A 106 11.62 -10.56 -10.31
C GLN A 106 11.82 -12.02 -10.71
N GLU A 107 11.92 -12.93 -9.75
CA GLU A 107 12.06 -14.38 -9.99
C GLU A 107 10.87 -14.95 -10.77
N ALA A 108 9.66 -14.45 -10.52
CA ALA A 108 8.44 -14.86 -11.21
C ALA A 108 8.27 -14.19 -12.59
N GLY A 109 9.11 -13.24 -12.98
CA GLY A 109 9.00 -12.49 -14.23
C GLY A 109 7.79 -11.56 -14.29
N VAL A 110 7.29 -11.09 -13.14
CA VAL A 110 6.13 -10.21 -13.04
C VAL A 110 6.51 -8.78 -13.41
N THR A 111 5.79 -8.17 -14.34
CA THR A 111 6.03 -6.79 -14.82
C THR A 111 4.88 -5.83 -14.53
N ASN A 112 3.72 -6.35 -14.21
CA ASN A 112 2.47 -5.62 -13.95
C ASN A 112 2.24 -5.30 -12.46
N LEU A 113 3.29 -5.28 -11.64
CA LEU A 113 3.26 -4.98 -10.21
C LEU A 113 4.11 -3.75 -9.90
N ARG A 114 3.59 -2.87 -9.05
CA ARG A 114 4.31 -1.77 -8.40
C ARG A 114 4.09 -1.82 -6.89
N VAL A 115 5.06 -1.35 -6.11
CA VAL A 115 4.98 -1.37 -4.65
C VAL A 115 5.27 0.00 -4.05
N ILE A 116 4.59 0.32 -2.97
CA ILE A 116 4.75 1.56 -2.19
C ILE A 116 5.09 1.17 -0.75
N CYS A 117 6.17 1.72 -0.21
CA CYS A 117 6.56 1.50 1.19
C CYS A 117 6.16 2.71 2.04
N HIS A 118 4.85 2.82 2.37
CA HIS A 118 4.32 3.97 3.10
C HIS A 118 2.99 3.64 3.81
N ASP A 119 2.50 4.59 4.65
CA ASP A 119 1.19 4.49 5.30
C ASP A 119 0.07 4.46 4.25
N ALA A 120 -0.72 3.39 4.26
CA ALA A 120 -1.79 3.18 3.27
C ALA A 120 -2.86 4.28 3.31
N VAL A 121 -3.15 4.85 4.48
CA VAL A 121 -4.13 5.95 4.60
C VAL A 121 -3.62 7.19 3.86
N GLU A 122 -2.35 7.54 4.02
CA GLU A 122 -1.74 8.67 3.32
C GLU A 122 -1.62 8.42 1.81
N VAL A 123 -1.31 7.19 1.41
CA VAL A 123 -1.27 6.80 -0.01
C VAL A 123 -2.65 6.90 -0.65
N LEU A 124 -3.69 6.39 0.00
CA LEU A 124 -5.05 6.50 -0.52
C LEU A 124 -5.49 7.96 -0.63
N GLU A 125 -5.22 8.76 0.39
CA GLU A 125 -5.62 10.18 0.43
C GLU A 125 -4.95 10.98 -0.70
N HIS A 126 -3.65 10.80 -0.92
CA HIS A 126 -2.86 11.71 -1.74
C HIS A 126 -2.46 11.14 -3.11
N MET A 127 -2.27 9.82 -3.22
CA MET A 127 -1.68 9.23 -4.42
C MET A 127 -2.68 8.47 -5.30
N ILE A 128 -3.73 7.89 -4.73
CA ILE A 128 -4.69 7.10 -5.51
C ILE A 128 -5.80 8.00 -6.05
N PRO A 129 -5.95 8.13 -7.38
CA PRO A 129 -7.03 8.92 -7.97
C PRO A 129 -8.40 8.34 -7.65
N ASN A 130 -9.42 9.21 -7.53
CA ASN A 130 -10.79 8.76 -7.35
C ASN A 130 -11.28 7.98 -8.57
N GLY A 131 -12.03 6.91 -8.35
CA GLY A 131 -12.59 6.09 -9.41
C GLY A 131 -11.57 5.29 -10.22
N SER A 132 -10.33 5.10 -9.72
CA SER A 132 -9.25 4.47 -10.47
C SER A 132 -9.06 2.98 -10.20
N LEU A 133 -9.64 2.44 -9.12
CA LEU A 133 -9.42 1.06 -8.71
C LEU A 133 -10.55 0.14 -9.14
N ALA A 134 -10.22 -0.94 -9.85
CA ALA A 134 -11.14 -2.04 -10.11
C ALA A 134 -11.36 -2.91 -8.87
N CYS A 135 -10.34 -3.06 -8.04
CA CYS A 135 -10.42 -3.80 -6.79
C CYS A 135 -9.46 -3.20 -5.74
N LEU A 136 -9.91 -3.15 -4.50
CA LEU A 136 -9.07 -2.91 -3.34
C LEU A 136 -9.14 -4.11 -2.42
N GLN A 137 -7.98 -4.62 -2.00
CA GLN A 137 -7.84 -5.80 -1.15
C GLN A 137 -7.21 -5.42 0.18
N LEU A 138 -7.78 -5.93 1.27
CA LEU A 138 -7.26 -5.77 2.63
C LEU A 138 -7.41 -7.11 3.36
N PHE A 139 -6.33 -7.85 3.49
CA PHE A 139 -6.34 -9.16 4.10
C PHE A 139 -5.70 -9.13 5.48
N PHE A 140 -6.41 -9.68 6.47
CA PHE A 140 -5.96 -9.87 7.85
C PHE A 140 -5.31 -8.62 8.48
N PRO A 141 -6.01 -7.45 8.47
CA PRO A 141 -5.47 -6.25 9.11
C PRO A 141 -5.28 -6.49 10.62
N ASP A 142 -4.35 -5.73 11.22
CA ASP A 142 -4.07 -5.81 12.66
C ASP A 142 -5.36 -5.70 13.49
N PRO A 143 -5.70 -6.72 14.30
CA PRO A 143 -6.99 -6.80 14.99
C PRO A 143 -7.10 -5.85 16.19
N TRP A 144 -5.97 -5.36 16.74
CA TRP A 144 -5.92 -4.45 17.89
C TRP A 144 -6.91 -4.86 18.99
N HIS A 145 -6.70 -6.03 19.61
CA HIS A 145 -7.63 -6.67 20.56
C HIS A 145 -8.01 -5.81 21.78
N LYS A 146 -7.07 -4.97 22.29
CA LYS A 146 -7.34 -4.14 23.47
C LYS A 146 -8.25 -2.97 23.10
N SER A 147 -9.36 -2.77 23.84
CA SER A 147 -10.34 -1.70 23.60
C SER A 147 -9.72 -0.32 23.41
N ARG A 148 -8.70 0.03 24.20
CA ARG A 148 -7.96 1.30 24.07
C ARG A 148 -7.24 1.46 22.72
N HIS A 149 -7.04 0.37 21.96
CA HIS A 149 -6.38 0.34 20.67
C HIS A 149 -7.35 0.23 19.49
N HIS A 150 -8.66 0.07 19.70
CA HIS A 150 -9.64 -0.06 18.62
C HIS A 150 -9.59 1.12 17.63
N LYS A 151 -9.28 2.32 18.12
CA LYS A 151 -9.06 3.51 17.27
C LYS A 151 -7.88 3.39 16.29
N ARG A 152 -7.04 2.36 16.44
CA ARG A 152 -5.93 2.05 15.52
C ARG A 152 -6.33 1.10 14.40
N ARG A 153 -7.49 0.45 14.50
CA ARG A 153 -7.98 -0.41 13.41
C ARG A 153 -8.08 0.42 12.15
N ILE A 154 -7.53 -0.11 11.05
CA ILE A 154 -7.53 0.61 9.78
C ILE A 154 -8.96 0.80 9.25
N VAL A 155 -9.82 -0.20 9.43
CA VAL A 155 -11.22 -0.14 9.00
C VAL A 155 -12.03 0.73 9.96
N GLN A 156 -12.15 2.00 9.60
CA GLN A 156 -12.96 3.02 10.27
C GLN A 156 -13.93 3.61 9.24
N PRO A 157 -15.03 4.29 9.66
CA PRO A 157 -15.98 4.88 8.72
C PRO A 157 -15.34 5.80 7.68
N ALA A 158 -14.37 6.63 8.08
CA ALA A 158 -13.63 7.51 7.17
C ALA A 158 -12.86 6.71 6.11
N PHE A 159 -12.16 5.66 6.53
CA PHE A 159 -11.42 4.77 5.63
C PHE A 159 -12.35 4.07 4.62
N ALA A 160 -13.54 3.62 5.07
CA ALA A 160 -14.52 3.01 4.18
C ALA A 160 -15.05 4.01 3.13
N GLN A 161 -15.21 5.28 3.50
CA GLN A 161 -15.59 6.33 2.56
C GLN A 161 -14.48 6.63 1.55
N ASP A 162 -13.22 6.66 2.00
CA ASP A 162 -12.07 6.84 1.12
C ASP A 162 -12.00 5.72 0.09
N ILE A 163 -12.13 4.46 0.53
CA ILE A 163 -12.18 3.30 -0.36
C ILE A 163 -13.27 3.46 -1.41
N ARG A 164 -14.49 3.84 -0.98
CA ARG A 164 -15.61 4.04 -1.90
C ARG A 164 -15.31 5.09 -2.98
N GLN A 165 -14.59 6.14 -2.63
CA GLN A 165 -14.18 7.17 -3.60
C GLN A 165 -13.13 6.68 -4.58
N LYS A 166 -12.22 5.80 -4.12
CA LYS A 166 -11.12 5.27 -4.95
C LYS A 166 -11.57 4.18 -5.93
N LEU A 167 -12.63 3.44 -5.59
CA LEU A 167 -13.18 2.41 -6.46
C LEU A 167 -13.86 3.00 -7.70
N ALA A 168 -13.60 2.41 -8.85
CA ALA A 168 -14.32 2.65 -10.08
C ALA A 168 -15.78 2.16 -9.95
N ILE A 169 -16.65 2.58 -10.85
CA ILE A 169 -18.03 2.05 -10.93
C ILE A 169 -17.95 0.53 -11.17
N GLY A 170 -18.61 -0.24 -10.30
CA GLY A 170 -18.52 -1.70 -10.31
C GLY A 170 -17.26 -2.27 -9.65
N GLY A 171 -16.39 -1.42 -9.12
CA GLY A 171 -15.22 -1.84 -8.37
C GLY A 171 -15.57 -2.56 -7.07
N VAL A 172 -14.67 -3.44 -6.61
CA VAL A 172 -14.90 -4.32 -5.46
C VAL A 172 -13.93 -4.01 -4.33
N PHE A 173 -14.44 -3.94 -3.11
CA PHE A 173 -13.62 -4.01 -1.89
C PHE A 173 -13.66 -5.43 -1.36
N HIS A 174 -12.51 -6.09 -1.35
CA HIS A 174 -12.35 -7.44 -0.85
C HIS A 174 -11.56 -7.43 0.46
N MET A 175 -12.20 -7.87 1.54
CA MET A 175 -11.62 -7.93 2.87
C MET A 175 -11.80 -9.34 3.47
N ALA A 176 -10.76 -9.87 4.13
CA ALA A 176 -10.80 -11.12 4.87
C ALA A 176 -10.13 -10.95 6.25
#